data_429f18b7aa102f73c05c78a537f7a54e
#
_entry.id   429f18b7aa102f73c05c78a537f7a54e
#
_cell.length_a   1.000
_cell.length_b   1.000
_cell.length_c   1.000
_cell.angle_alpha   90.00
_cell.angle_beta   90.00
_cell.angle_gamma   90.00
#
_symmetry.space_group_name_H-M   'P 1'
#
loop_
_entity.id
_entity.type
_entity.pdbx_description
1 polymer ?
#
loop_
_entity_poly.entity_id
_entity_poly.type
_entity_poly.pdbx_seq_one_letter_code
_entity_poly.pdbx_strand_id
1 'polypeptide(L)'
;MRQRFREETRRPYHDHQDVRQFSIKAALADLRQPIVMIGDSITEGAPLPAEIAGHPVVDAGIGGISTSGYKMLAGRLFENAQPYAAVIALGANDTGSGSLRDDTTELIAVIKAFTPRIVVSTTATDQAMISRIREAAETSGVRFVETDVPEALKRKDRIHFTAAAYRVWLPQIRSAVEAALANPKS
;
A
#
# COMPACT_ATOMS: atom_id res chain seq x y z
N MET A 1 -21.63 31.56 -3.74
CA MET A 1 -20.90 31.01 -2.58
C MET A 1 -21.54 29.74 -2.00
N ARG A 2 -22.84 29.71 -1.68
CA ARG A 2 -23.52 28.54 -1.10
C ARG A 2 -23.60 27.30 -2.02
N GLN A 3 -23.62 27.47 -3.34
CA GLN A 3 -23.73 26.38 -4.31
C GLN A 3 -22.39 25.61 -4.47
N ARG A 4 -21.27 26.35 -4.46
CA ARG A 4 -19.91 25.78 -4.51
C ARG A 4 -19.59 24.93 -3.27
N PHE A 5 -20.03 25.38 -2.08
CA PHE A 5 -19.88 24.63 -0.82
C PHE A 5 -20.67 23.31 -0.82
N ARG A 6 -21.81 23.23 -1.53
CA ARG A 6 -22.60 21.99 -1.66
C ARG A 6 -22.02 21.01 -2.65
N GLU A 7 -21.28 21.47 -3.67
CA GLU A 7 -20.58 20.60 -4.62
C GLU A 7 -19.30 20.04 -4.00
N GLU A 8 -18.56 20.83 -3.24
CA GLU A 8 -17.38 20.40 -2.50
C GLU A 8 -17.70 19.30 -1.48
N THR A 9 -18.84 19.38 -0.80
CA THR A 9 -19.29 18.34 0.15
C THR A 9 -19.86 17.08 -0.51
N ARG A 10 -20.09 17.07 -1.82
CA ARG A 10 -20.59 15.89 -2.56
C ARG A 10 -19.50 14.95 -3.08
N ARG A 11 -18.21 15.31 -2.98
CA ARG A 11 -17.07 14.51 -3.41
C ARG A 11 -16.05 14.30 -2.29
N PRO A 12 -16.44 13.80 -1.10
CA PRO A 12 -15.53 13.74 0.05
C PRO A 12 -14.28 12.86 -0.20
N TYR A 13 -14.39 11.88 -1.11
CA TYR A 13 -13.27 10.98 -1.40
C TYR A 13 -12.27 11.55 -2.40
N HIS A 14 -12.69 12.40 -3.35
CA HIS A 14 -11.77 13.04 -4.29
C HIS A 14 -10.83 13.99 -3.58
N ASP A 15 -11.35 14.84 -2.72
CA ASP A 15 -10.54 15.81 -1.99
C ASP A 15 -9.53 15.11 -1.06
N HIS A 16 -9.93 13.99 -0.41
CA HIS A 16 -9.04 13.22 0.44
C HIS A 16 -7.90 12.59 -0.37
N GLN A 17 -8.20 11.93 -1.48
CA GLN A 17 -7.18 11.31 -2.33
C GLN A 17 -6.21 12.33 -2.90
N ASP A 18 -6.68 13.50 -3.30
CA ASP A 18 -5.83 14.58 -3.81
C ASP A 18 -4.88 15.12 -2.73
N VAL A 19 -5.39 15.35 -1.52
CA VAL A 19 -4.58 15.76 -0.36
C VAL A 19 -3.53 14.69 -0.04
N ARG A 20 -3.91 13.40 -0.06
CA ARG A 20 -2.95 12.31 0.20
C ARG A 20 -1.87 12.24 -0.88
N GLN A 21 -2.20 12.35 -2.16
CA GLN A 21 -1.23 12.38 -3.24
C GLN A 21 -0.23 13.54 -3.07
N PHE A 22 -0.72 14.73 -2.71
CA PHE A 22 0.15 15.87 -2.42
C PHE A 22 1.09 15.59 -1.26
N SER A 23 0.57 15.08 -0.13
CA SER A 23 1.36 14.77 1.07
C SER A 23 2.43 13.69 0.80
N ILE A 24 2.07 12.65 0.04
CA ILE A 24 3.01 11.58 -0.35
C ILE A 24 4.13 12.15 -1.23
N LYS A 25 3.79 12.96 -2.22
CA LYS A 25 4.79 13.61 -3.09
C LYS A 25 5.75 14.50 -2.29
N ALA A 26 5.22 15.29 -1.36
CA ALA A 26 6.04 16.14 -0.49
C ALA A 26 7.01 15.30 0.35
N ALA A 27 6.53 14.23 0.99
CA ALA A 27 7.37 13.33 1.78
C ALA A 27 8.46 12.65 0.93
N LEU A 28 8.12 12.23 -0.29
CA LEU A 28 9.08 11.60 -1.21
C LEU A 28 10.14 12.58 -1.74
N ALA A 29 9.81 13.85 -1.87
CA ALA A 29 10.76 14.88 -2.33
C ALA A 29 11.85 15.19 -1.30
N ASP A 30 11.52 15.07 -0.01
CA ASP A 30 12.41 15.45 1.10
C ASP A 30 13.31 14.28 1.58
N LEU A 31 12.95 13.04 1.26
CA LEU A 31 13.61 11.85 1.80
C LEU A 31 14.47 11.14 0.75
N ARG A 32 15.67 10.73 1.17
CA ARG A 32 16.57 9.95 0.32
C ARG A 32 16.37 8.46 0.57
N GLN A 33 16.18 7.70 -0.51
CA GLN A 33 16.07 6.23 -0.47
C GLN A 33 15.09 5.73 0.60
N PRO A 34 13.85 6.25 0.65
CA PRO A 34 12.88 5.77 1.62
C PRO A 34 12.40 4.35 1.29
N ILE A 35 11.88 3.67 2.31
CA ILE A 35 10.99 2.53 2.14
C ILE A 35 9.58 3.09 2.02
N VAL A 36 8.92 2.82 0.90
CA VAL A 36 7.59 3.35 0.63
C VAL A 36 6.53 2.30 0.93
N MET A 37 5.60 2.62 1.82
CA MET A 37 4.47 1.77 2.19
C MET A 37 3.24 2.15 1.36
N ILE A 38 3.08 1.48 0.22
CA ILE A 38 1.94 1.62 -0.70
C ILE A 38 0.76 0.84 -0.13
N GLY A 39 -0.42 1.46 -0.06
CA GLY A 39 -1.60 0.76 0.45
C GLY A 39 -2.89 1.58 0.42
N ASP A 40 -3.88 1.06 1.07
CA ASP A 40 -5.19 1.66 1.25
C ASP A 40 -5.36 2.33 2.63
N SER A 41 -6.60 2.42 3.13
CA SER A 41 -6.90 2.99 4.45
C SER A 41 -6.24 2.25 5.63
N ILE A 42 -5.90 0.98 5.46
CA ILE A 42 -5.20 0.21 6.49
C ILE A 42 -3.75 0.69 6.61
N THR A 43 -3.09 0.92 5.50
CA THR A 43 -1.73 1.49 5.48
C THR A 43 -1.73 2.94 5.93
N GLU A 44 -2.65 3.76 5.41
CA GLU A 44 -2.78 5.18 5.81
C GLU A 44 -3.04 5.37 7.30
N GLY A 45 -3.78 4.47 7.92
CA GLY A 45 -4.07 4.51 9.37
C GLY A 45 -3.00 3.83 10.24
N ALA A 46 -1.94 3.28 9.65
CA ALA A 46 -0.94 2.55 10.39
C ALA A 46 0.03 3.48 11.13
N PRO A 47 0.36 3.20 12.40
CA PRO A 47 1.43 3.88 13.10
C PRO A 47 2.80 3.35 12.61
N LEU A 48 3.15 3.71 11.36
CA LEU A 48 4.39 3.26 10.74
C LEU A 48 5.61 3.72 11.53
N PRO A 49 6.68 2.92 11.62
CA PRO A 49 7.93 3.35 12.23
C PRO A 49 8.58 4.46 11.40
N ALA A 50 9.36 5.31 12.02
CA ALA A 50 10.09 6.37 11.31
C ALA A 50 11.11 5.80 10.33
N GLU A 51 11.67 4.61 10.65
CA GLU A 51 12.66 3.93 9.80
C GLU A 51 12.58 2.41 9.89
N ILE A 52 13.03 1.72 8.85
CA ILE A 52 13.27 0.28 8.81
C ILE A 52 14.66 0.05 8.22
N ALA A 53 15.50 -0.72 8.91
CA ALA A 53 16.87 -1.02 8.48
C ALA A 53 17.71 0.22 8.11
N GLY A 54 17.51 1.34 8.80
CA GLY A 54 18.23 2.61 8.55
C GLY A 54 17.70 3.44 7.39
N HIS A 55 16.58 3.04 6.78
CA HIS A 55 15.90 3.80 5.73
C HIS A 55 14.63 4.46 6.28
N PRO A 56 14.38 5.75 6.00
CA PRO A 56 13.14 6.39 6.40
C PRO A 56 11.93 5.73 5.74
N VAL A 57 10.80 5.73 6.44
CA VAL A 57 9.56 5.14 5.95
C VAL A 57 8.60 6.24 5.51
N VAL A 58 8.06 6.11 4.31
CA VAL A 58 7.00 6.98 3.78
C VAL A 58 5.68 6.23 3.77
N ASP A 59 4.69 6.78 4.45
CA ASP A 59 3.31 6.34 4.33
C ASP A 59 2.72 6.83 3.00
N ALA A 60 2.57 5.93 2.07
CA ALA A 60 1.91 6.13 0.79
C ALA A 60 0.53 5.45 0.72
N GLY A 61 -0.10 5.23 1.87
CA GLY A 61 -1.49 4.76 1.95
C GLY A 61 -2.47 5.82 1.49
N ILE A 62 -3.52 5.41 0.78
CA ILE A 62 -4.62 6.27 0.31
C ILE A 62 -5.94 5.59 0.63
N GLY A 63 -6.71 6.16 1.55
CA GLY A 63 -7.98 5.60 1.98
C GLY A 63 -8.98 5.38 0.85
N GLY A 64 -9.60 4.22 0.82
CA GLY A 64 -10.62 3.86 -0.17
C GLY A 64 -10.09 3.53 -1.57
N ILE A 65 -8.77 3.55 -1.80
CA ILE A 65 -8.21 3.25 -3.10
C ILE A 65 -8.18 1.73 -3.36
N SER A 66 -8.53 1.32 -4.58
CA SER A 66 -8.35 -0.04 -5.09
C SER A 66 -6.96 -0.21 -5.72
N THR A 67 -6.57 -1.46 -5.96
CA THR A 67 -5.33 -1.78 -6.69
C THR A 67 -5.31 -1.13 -8.08
N SER A 68 -6.42 -1.19 -8.82
CA SER A 68 -6.58 -0.54 -10.12
C SER A 68 -6.42 0.99 -10.01
N GLY A 69 -7.03 1.62 -8.99
CA GLY A 69 -6.89 3.04 -8.75
C GLY A 69 -5.45 3.44 -8.43
N TYR A 70 -4.77 2.68 -7.57
CA TYR A 70 -3.38 2.96 -7.23
C TYR A 70 -2.43 2.80 -8.42
N LYS A 71 -2.64 1.78 -9.24
CA LYS A 71 -1.90 1.54 -10.49
C LYS A 71 -1.91 2.77 -11.40
N MET A 72 -3.05 3.40 -11.57
CA MET A 72 -3.20 4.60 -12.41
C MET A 72 -2.45 5.82 -11.86
N LEU A 73 -2.25 5.89 -10.54
CA LEU A 73 -1.57 7.01 -9.89
C LEU A 73 -0.06 6.80 -9.73
N ALA A 74 0.38 5.55 -9.61
CA ALA A 74 1.72 5.19 -9.16
C ALA A 74 2.83 5.84 -10.01
N GLY A 75 2.74 5.79 -11.33
CA GLY A 75 3.73 6.39 -12.22
C GLY A 75 3.96 7.87 -11.94
N ARG A 76 2.89 8.64 -11.80
CA ARG A 76 2.93 10.09 -11.50
C ARG A 76 3.31 10.38 -10.06
N LEU A 77 2.94 9.49 -9.14
CA LEU A 77 3.20 9.68 -7.71
C LEU A 77 4.69 9.52 -7.39
N PHE A 78 5.36 8.59 -8.07
CA PHE A 78 6.77 8.26 -7.85
C PHE A 78 7.73 8.84 -8.90
N GLU A 79 7.27 9.68 -9.82
CA GLU A 79 8.02 10.19 -10.98
C GLU A 79 9.43 10.73 -10.64
N ASN A 80 9.57 11.41 -9.51
CA ASN A 80 10.84 11.98 -9.05
C ASN A 80 11.39 11.28 -7.80
N ALA A 81 10.81 10.16 -7.39
CA ALA A 81 11.23 9.44 -6.20
C ALA A 81 12.28 8.37 -6.53
N GLN A 82 13.17 8.12 -5.58
CA GLN A 82 14.15 7.04 -5.64
C GLN A 82 14.00 6.16 -4.39
N PRO A 83 12.92 5.40 -4.27
CA PRO A 83 12.72 4.55 -3.12
C PRO A 83 13.77 3.44 -3.05
N TYR A 84 14.28 3.17 -1.86
CA TYR A 84 15.16 2.04 -1.61
C TYR A 84 14.42 0.72 -1.76
N ALA A 85 13.21 0.66 -1.22
CA ALA A 85 12.31 -0.47 -1.35
C ALA A 85 10.85 0.00 -1.35
N ALA A 86 9.95 -0.84 -1.82
CA ALA A 86 8.51 -0.61 -1.75
C ALA A 86 7.80 -1.82 -1.14
N VAL A 87 6.79 -1.55 -0.31
CA VAL A 87 5.82 -2.52 0.15
C VAL A 87 4.49 -2.19 -0.51
N ILE A 88 3.83 -3.18 -1.10
CA ILE A 88 2.48 -3.05 -1.66
C ILE A 88 1.54 -3.85 -0.75
N ALA A 89 0.62 -3.18 -0.09
CA ALA A 89 -0.38 -3.77 0.80
C ALA A 89 -1.78 -3.24 0.44
N LEU A 90 -2.39 -3.86 -0.55
CA LEU A 90 -3.70 -3.49 -1.11
C LEU A 90 -4.65 -4.69 -1.11
N GLY A 91 -5.90 -4.46 -1.45
CA GLY A 91 -6.89 -5.51 -1.65
C GLY A 91 -8.22 -5.29 -0.91
N ALA A 92 -8.25 -4.53 0.19
CA ALA A 92 -9.48 -4.33 0.96
C ALA A 92 -10.62 -3.67 0.15
N ASN A 93 -10.28 -2.89 -0.88
CA ASN A 93 -11.25 -2.16 -1.72
C ASN A 93 -11.46 -2.81 -3.10
N ASP A 94 -10.95 -4.01 -3.33
CA ASP A 94 -11.00 -4.69 -4.63
C ASP A 94 -12.12 -5.75 -4.74
N THR A 95 -13.09 -5.73 -3.82
CA THR A 95 -14.21 -6.67 -3.79
C THR A 95 -14.93 -6.71 -5.13
N GLY A 96 -15.08 -7.91 -5.70
CA GLY A 96 -15.74 -8.13 -6.98
C GLY A 96 -14.90 -7.78 -8.20
N SER A 97 -13.65 -7.34 -8.07
CA SER A 97 -12.78 -7.07 -9.20
C SER A 97 -12.33 -8.36 -9.88
N GLY A 98 -12.74 -8.53 -11.14
CA GLY A 98 -12.26 -9.63 -12.00
C GLY A 98 -10.78 -9.46 -12.42
N SER A 99 -10.28 -8.24 -12.43
CA SER A 99 -8.94 -7.85 -12.93
C SER A 99 -7.86 -7.75 -11.84
N LEU A 100 -8.19 -8.08 -10.56
CA LEU A 100 -7.29 -7.87 -9.42
C LEU A 100 -5.89 -8.44 -9.63
N ARG A 101 -5.76 -9.64 -10.19
CA ARG A 101 -4.47 -10.26 -10.49
C ARG A 101 -3.68 -9.42 -11.50
N ASP A 102 -4.31 -9.04 -12.60
CA ASP A 102 -3.67 -8.27 -13.67
C ASP A 102 -3.34 -6.85 -13.21
N ASP A 103 -4.24 -6.21 -12.49
CA ASP A 103 -4.00 -4.89 -11.88
C ASP A 103 -2.83 -4.91 -10.90
N THR A 104 -2.71 -5.98 -10.10
CA THR A 104 -1.57 -6.16 -9.18
C THR A 104 -0.27 -6.36 -9.95
N THR A 105 -0.28 -7.19 -11.00
CA THR A 105 0.89 -7.44 -11.87
C THR A 105 1.37 -6.14 -12.52
N GLU A 106 0.44 -5.36 -13.08
CA GLU A 106 0.75 -4.08 -13.71
C GLU A 106 1.26 -3.05 -12.69
N LEU A 107 0.67 -2.98 -11.49
CA LEU A 107 1.16 -2.12 -10.42
C LEU A 107 2.60 -2.48 -10.03
N ILE A 108 2.90 -3.78 -9.86
CA ILE A 108 4.27 -4.25 -9.58
C ILE A 108 5.22 -3.82 -10.70
N ALA A 109 4.80 -3.95 -11.96
CA ALA A 109 5.62 -3.54 -13.10
C ALA A 109 5.90 -2.02 -13.09
N VAL A 110 4.92 -1.19 -12.75
CA VAL A 110 5.11 0.26 -12.58
C VAL A 110 6.10 0.55 -11.45
N ILE A 111 5.96 -0.10 -10.29
CA ILE A 111 6.86 0.13 -9.14
C ILE A 111 8.28 -0.36 -9.40
N LYS A 112 8.46 -1.43 -10.19
CA LYS A 112 9.78 -1.93 -10.61
C LYS A 112 10.61 -0.89 -11.37
N ALA A 113 9.98 0.06 -12.03
CA ALA A 113 10.69 1.16 -12.70
C ALA A 113 11.40 2.11 -11.71
N PHE A 114 11.00 2.11 -10.43
CA PHE A 114 11.55 2.98 -9.40
C PHE A 114 12.43 2.25 -8.39
N THR A 115 12.15 0.98 -8.11
CA THR A 115 12.96 0.12 -7.25
C THR A 115 12.79 -1.36 -7.60
N PRO A 116 13.87 -2.16 -7.61
CA PRO A 116 13.76 -3.61 -7.76
C PRO A 116 13.37 -4.34 -6.46
N ARG A 117 13.42 -3.67 -5.31
CA ARG A 117 13.17 -4.26 -3.99
C ARG A 117 11.72 -4.07 -3.61
N ILE A 118 10.89 -5.06 -3.94
CA ILE A 118 9.45 -5.01 -3.72
C ILE A 118 9.03 -6.18 -2.84
N VAL A 119 8.24 -5.87 -1.82
CA VAL A 119 7.49 -6.83 -1.01
C VAL A 119 6.01 -6.61 -1.27
N VAL A 120 5.29 -7.66 -1.61
CA VAL A 120 3.83 -7.62 -1.75
C VAL A 120 3.20 -8.30 -0.55
N SER A 121 2.23 -7.65 0.04
CA SER A 121 1.30 -8.19 1.02
C SER A 121 -0.11 -7.85 0.59
N THR A 122 -1.10 -8.15 1.42
CA THR A 122 -2.49 -7.81 1.12
C THR A 122 -3.25 -7.38 2.35
N THR A 123 -4.22 -6.50 2.14
CA THR A 123 -5.25 -6.12 3.11
C THR A 123 -6.58 -6.82 2.83
N ALA A 124 -6.66 -7.62 1.76
CA ALA A 124 -7.83 -8.43 1.46
C ALA A 124 -8.11 -9.46 2.57
N THR A 125 -9.39 -9.76 2.76
CA THR A 125 -9.85 -10.76 3.73
C THR A 125 -10.40 -12.03 3.06
N ASP A 126 -10.69 -11.96 1.77
CA ASP A 126 -11.19 -13.08 0.96
C ASP A 126 -10.03 -13.90 0.40
N GLN A 127 -10.06 -15.22 0.60
CA GLN A 127 -8.99 -16.13 0.19
C GLN A 127 -8.76 -16.16 -1.33
N ALA A 128 -9.80 -15.99 -2.13
CA ALA A 128 -9.64 -15.96 -3.58
C ALA A 128 -8.91 -14.67 -4.02
N MET A 129 -9.17 -13.56 -3.36
CA MET A 129 -8.44 -12.31 -3.60
C MET A 129 -6.99 -12.41 -3.16
N ILE A 130 -6.72 -12.96 -1.98
CA ILE A 130 -5.37 -13.21 -1.46
C ILE A 130 -4.58 -14.08 -2.45
N SER A 131 -5.19 -15.15 -2.95
CA SER A 131 -4.56 -16.05 -3.93
C SER A 131 -4.19 -15.34 -5.23
N ARG A 132 -5.06 -14.46 -5.75
CA ARG A 132 -4.79 -13.67 -6.96
C ARG A 132 -3.63 -12.67 -6.79
N ILE A 133 -3.55 -12.01 -5.63
CA ILE A 133 -2.46 -11.08 -5.31
C ILE A 133 -1.14 -11.85 -5.15
N ARG A 134 -1.17 -13.01 -4.49
CA ARG A 134 -0.01 -13.91 -4.36
C ARG A 134 0.48 -14.37 -5.74
N GLU A 135 -0.41 -14.86 -6.59
CA GLU A 135 -0.08 -15.30 -7.95
C GLU A 135 0.56 -14.18 -8.78
N ALA A 136 0.02 -12.95 -8.67
CA ALA A 136 0.60 -11.79 -9.34
C ALA A 136 2.03 -11.49 -8.84
N ALA A 137 2.28 -11.58 -7.54
CA ALA A 137 3.60 -11.36 -6.95
C ALA A 137 4.59 -12.44 -7.41
N GLU A 138 4.22 -13.73 -7.33
CA GLU A 138 5.03 -14.85 -7.75
C GLU A 138 5.37 -14.79 -9.25
N THR A 139 4.37 -14.55 -10.09
CA THR A 139 4.57 -14.38 -11.54
C THR A 139 5.47 -13.19 -11.86
N SER A 140 5.41 -12.15 -11.05
CA SER A 140 6.27 -10.97 -11.19
C SER A 140 7.68 -11.18 -10.60
N GLY A 141 7.97 -12.31 -9.96
CA GLY A 141 9.25 -12.58 -9.31
C GLY A 141 9.53 -11.64 -8.14
N VAL A 142 8.51 -11.26 -7.38
CA VAL A 142 8.64 -10.46 -6.16
C VAL A 142 8.10 -11.23 -4.95
N ARG A 143 8.62 -10.91 -3.77
CA ARG A 143 8.25 -11.62 -2.55
C ARG A 143 6.81 -11.31 -2.16
N PHE A 144 6.00 -12.34 -1.96
CA PHE A 144 4.70 -12.24 -1.31
C PHE A 144 4.81 -12.61 0.17
N VAL A 145 4.16 -11.84 1.02
CA VAL A 145 4.06 -12.09 2.46
C VAL A 145 2.60 -12.07 2.88
N GLU A 146 2.11 -13.21 3.27
CA GLU A 146 0.81 -13.31 3.92
C GLU A 146 0.93 -12.87 5.37
N THR A 147 0.10 -11.93 5.77
CA THR A 147 0.05 -11.45 7.15
C THR A 147 -1.18 -12.05 7.83
N ASP A 148 -0.98 -12.62 9.00
CA ASP A 148 -2.06 -13.15 9.82
C ASP A 148 -2.46 -12.13 10.89
N VAL A 149 -3.63 -11.53 10.71
CA VAL A 149 -4.23 -10.60 11.68
C VAL A 149 -5.57 -11.18 12.13
N PRO A 150 -5.67 -11.62 13.40
CA PRO A 150 -6.91 -12.19 13.93
C PRO A 150 -8.12 -11.28 13.72
N GLU A 151 -9.23 -11.83 13.24
CA GLU A 151 -10.45 -11.08 12.96
C GLU A 151 -10.97 -10.34 14.20
N ALA A 152 -10.82 -10.93 15.39
CA ALA A 152 -11.19 -10.32 16.65
C ALA A 152 -10.45 -9.01 16.98
N LEU A 153 -9.32 -8.74 16.32
CA LEU A 153 -8.56 -7.50 16.48
C LEU A 153 -8.96 -6.42 15.47
N LYS A 154 -9.81 -6.74 14.50
CA LYS A 154 -10.33 -5.76 13.54
C LYS A 154 -11.45 -4.93 14.17
N ARG A 155 -11.78 -3.80 13.57
CA ARG A 155 -12.93 -2.97 13.96
C ARG A 155 -14.25 -3.69 13.64
N LYS A 156 -15.36 -3.13 14.06
CA LYS A 156 -16.71 -3.70 13.83
C LYS A 156 -17.05 -3.90 12.34
N ASP A 157 -16.43 -3.13 11.45
CA ASP A 157 -16.56 -3.25 10.01
C ASP A 157 -15.82 -4.47 9.42
N ARG A 158 -15.03 -5.19 10.24
CA ARG A 158 -14.22 -6.37 9.86
C ARG A 158 -13.13 -6.08 8.81
N ILE A 159 -12.89 -4.83 8.50
CA ILE A 159 -11.91 -4.36 7.53
C ILE A 159 -10.77 -3.63 8.25
N HIS A 160 -11.10 -2.53 8.92
CA HIS A 160 -10.11 -1.66 9.52
C HIS A 160 -9.50 -2.26 10.79
N PHE A 161 -8.26 -1.93 11.01
CA PHE A 161 -7.47 -2.42 12.13
C PHE A 161 -7.65 -1.57 13.39
N THR A 162 -7.66 -2.23 14.54
CA THR A 162 -7.48 -1.59 15.83
C THR A 162 -5.98 -1.37 16.10
N ALA A 163 -5.64 -0.62 17.13
CA ALA A 163 -4.25 -0.51 17.58
C ALA A 163 -3.62 -1.89 17.93
N ALA A 164 -4.42 -2.84 18.41
CA ALA A 164 -3.97 -4.20 18.68
C ALA A 164 -3.66 -4.97 17.38
N ALA A 165 -4.47 -4.81 16.34
CA ALA A 165 -4.22 -5.40 15.03
C ALA A 165 -2.91 -4.87 14.41
N TYR A 166 -2.66 -3.57 14.48
CA TYR A 166 -1.40 -2.99 14.00
C TYR A 166 -0.17 -3.52 14.72
N ARG A 167 -0.26 -3.80 16.04
CA ARG A 167 0.84 -4.43 16.79
C ARG A 167 1.14 -5.86 16.33
N VAL A 168 0.21 -6.53 15.68
CA VAL A 168 0.42 -7.85 15.07
C VAL A 168 0.91 -7.72 13.62
N TRP A 169 0.32 -6.81 12.85
CA TRP A 169 0.57 -6.64 11.42
C TRP A 169 1.95 -6.03 11.11
N LEU A 170 2.29 -4.91 11.77
CA LEU A 170 3.53 -4.16 11.47
C LEU A 170 4.82 -4.97 11.66
N PRO A 171 4.99 -5.79 12.73
CA PRO A 171 6.18 -6.64 12.86
C PRO A 171 6.33 -7.64 11.72
N GLN A 172 5.23 -8.19 11.19
CA GLN A 172 5.26 -9.14 10.06
C GLN A 172 5.74 -8.43 8.79
N ILE A 173 5.20 -7.26 8.48
CA ILE A 173 5.65 -6.43 7.35
C ILE A 173 7.11 -6.03 7.51
N ARG A 174 7.50 -5.55 8.68
CA ARG A 174 8.88 -5.16 8.97
C ARG A 174 9.86 -6.32 8.75
N SER A 175 9.58 -7.47 9.31
CA SER A 175 10.41 -8.68 9.15
C SER A 175 10.54 -9.09 7.68
N ALA A 176 9.45 -8.98 6.91
CA ALA A 176 9.46 -9.28 5.48
C ALA A 176 10.36 -8.32 4.69
N VAL A 177 10.28 -7.02 5.00
CA VAL A 177 11.14 -6.00 4.40
C VAL A 177 12.60 -6.27 4.74
N GLU A 178 12.95 -6.45 6.02
CA GLU A 178 14.30 -6.72 6.47
C GLU A 178 14.87 -7.98 5.77
N ALA A 179 14.08 -9.04 5.65
CA ALA A 179 14.49 -10.25 4.94
C ALA A 179 14.69 -10.04 3.42
N ALA A 180 13.86 -9.20 2.79
CA ALA A 180 14.02 -8.85 1.37
C ALA A 180 15.26 -7.98 1.14
N LEU A 181 15.60 -7.12 2.09
CA LEU A 181 16.81 -6.28 2.02
C LEU A 181 18.09 -7.10 2.23
N ALA A 182 18.06 -8.13 3.08
CA ALA A 182 19.19 -9.02 3.32
C ALA A 182 19.48 -9.95 2.12
N ASN A 183 18.45 -10.28 1.32
CA ASN A 183 18.57 -11.20 0.17
C ASN A 183 17.96 -10.55 -1.09
N PRO A 184 18.65 -9.62 -1.74
CA PRO A 184 18.10 -8.85 -2.87
C PRO A 184 17.87 -9.67 -4.16
N LYS A 185 18.14 -10.98 -4.14
CA LYS A 185 17.98 -11.89 -5.29
C LYS A 185 16.81 -12.88 -5.14
N SER A 186 15.98 -12.72 -4.10
CA SER A 186 14.83 -13.59 -3.87
C SER A 186 13.52 -12.85 -4.02
#